data_01f7d527176584d9a4fbfcf4fbdb55af
#
_entry.id   01f7d527176584d9a4fbfcf4fbdb55af
#
_cell.length_a   1.000
_cell.length_b   1.000
_cell.length_c   1.000
_cell.angle_alpha   90.00
_cell.angle_beta   90.00
_cell.angle_gamma   90.00
#
_symmetry.space_group_name_H-M   'P 1'
#
loop_
_entity.id
_entity.type
_entity.pdbx_description
1 polymer ?
#
loop_
_entity_poly.entity_id
_entity_poly.type
_entity_poly.pdbx_seq_one_letter_code
_entity_poly.pdbx_strand_id
1 'polypeptide(L)'
;MTDIHQHLWPPAFIDALRARAEAPRLDGWRLVLPDERPYSIDPSDHDPARRAAAAAAEGDERICISPAASLGLDRLDPAVAAELAEAWLDGALALGAPFAAWAMAGVLEPDAAALRDALDRGALGLELAADVLAAPDALERLAPLLEVLDNEGAALLVHPGPAGAQDDPGRPGWWAPVVPYVSQLHAAWWAWADGGRERFPDLPVCFAALAGLGPLHGERQRARGGDSGAVDPLTFVETSCYGTLAVDAVIRVLGVDVICHGTDRPYCDAAPLALGEAALNAIKIRNPGRLLARHPDKVPT
;
A
#
# COMPACT_ATOMS: atom_id res chain seq x y z
N MET A 1 -10.26 -4.45 15.59
CA MET A 1 -10.38 -4.34 14.11
C MET A 1 -8.97 -4.30 13.51
N THR A 2 -8.82 -4.31 12.19
CA THR A 2 -7.51 -4.17 11.52
C THR A 2 -7.57 -3.01 10.53
N ASP A 3 -6.66 -2.05 10.69
CA ASP A 3 -6.37 -1.02 9.69
C ASP A 3 -5.18 -1.50 8.85
N ILE A 4 -5.41 -1.77 7.56
CA ILE A 4 -4.37 -2.39 6.72
C ILE A 4 -3.42 -1.38 6.08
N HIS A 5 -3.67 -0.07 6.24
CA HIS A 5 -2.91 0.95 5.54
C HIS A 5 -2.77 2.23 6.37
N GLN A 6 -1.59 2.41 6.95
CA GLN A 6 -1.15 3.64 7.61
C GLN A 6 0.33 3.89 7.33
N HIS A 7 0.77 5.11 7.58
CA HIS A 7 2.19 5.50 7.51
C HIS A 7 2.67 5.95 8.89
N LEU A 8 3.73 5.32 9.37
CA LEU A 8 4.38 5.66 10.64
C LEU A 8 5.87 5.39 10.48
N TRP A 9 6.70 6.40 10.59
CA TRP A 9 8.15 6.25 10.45
C TRP A 9 8.81 6.01 11.80
N PRO A 10 9.42 4.86 12.03
CA PRO A 10 10.16 4.57 13.25
C PRO A 10 11.45 5.40 13.32
N PRO A 11 12.01 5.61 14.54
CA PRO A 11 13.21 6.45 14.72
C PRO A 11 14.39 6.07 13.81
N ALA A 12 14.67 4.78 13.65
CA ALA A 12 15.78 4.31 12.80
C ALA A 12 15.61 4.75 11.33
N PHE A 13 14.39 4.67 10.80
CA PHE A 13 14.09 5.11 9.45
C PHE A 13 14.16 6.65 9.30
N ILE A 14 13.65 7.40 10.30
CA ILE A 14 13.77 8.86 10.35
C ILE A 14 15.24 9.27 10.32
N ASP A 15 16.09 8.62 11.11
CA ASP A 15 17.52 8.90 11.16
C ASP A 15 18.23 8.55 9.85
N ALA A 16 17.85 7.45 9.20
CA ALA A 16 18.35 7.09 7.88
C ALA A 16 17.99 8.16 6.82
N LEU A 17 16.74 8.66 6.81
CA LEU A 17 16.34 9.76 5.91
C LEU A 17 17.08 11.07 6.20
N ARG A 18 17.39 11.37 7.46
CA ARG A 18 18.17 12.56 7.87
C ARG A 18 19.63 12.49 7.50
N ALA A 19 20.20 11.29 7.47
CA ALA A 19 21.60 11.08 7.09
C ALA A 19 21.87 11.31 5.60
N ARG A 20 20.80 11.33 4.76
CA ARG A 20 20.93 11.49 3.32
C ARG A 20 21.22 12.93 2.93
N ALA A 21 22.12 13.09 1.95
CA ALA A 21 22.41 14.39 1.32
C ALA A 21 21.44 14.69 0.17
N GLU A 22 20.98 13.63 -0.54
CA GLU A 22 20.10 13.73 -1.72
C GLU A 22 18.66 13.33 -1.38
N ALA A 23 17.71 13.84 -2.16
CA ALA A 23 16.30 13.48 -2.04
C ALA A 23 16.07 11.97 -2.44
N PRO A 24 15.11 11.28 -1.82
CA PRO A 24 14.30 11.69 -0.68
C PRO A 24 15.11 11.80 0.61
N ARG A 25 14.89 12.85 1.38
CA ARG A 25 15.59 13.11 2.66
C ARG A 25 14.74 13.96 3.62
N LEU A 26 15.08 13.90 4.90
CA LEU A 26 14.53 14.80 5.91
C LEU A 26 15.56 15.88 6.28
N ASP A 27 15.11 17.15 6.22
CA ASP A 27 15.84 18.30 6.74
C ASP A 27 15.10 18.80 7.98
N GLY A 28 15.56 18.37 9.15
CA GLY A 28 14.75 18.46 10.37
C GLY A 28 13.47 17.64 10.26
N TRP A 29 12.33 18.32 10.10
CA TRP A 29 11.01 17.72 9.81
C TRP A 29 10.43 18.23 8.49
N ARG A 30 11.28 18.66 7.59
CA ARG A 30 10.91 19.04 6.23
C ARG A 30 11.30 17.91 5.29
N LEU A 31 10.31 17.26 4.68
CA LEU A 31 10.52 16.23 3.66
C LEU A 31 10.88 16.88 2.32
N VAL A 32 11.94 16.41 1.71
CA VAL A 32 12.41 16.80 0.39
C VAL A 32 12.36 15.58 -0.51
N LEU A 33 11.49 15.60 -1.50
CA LEU A 33 11.34 14.56 -2.52
C LEU A 33 11.91 15.03 -3.85
N PRO A 34 12.31 14.11 -4.75
CA PRO A 34 12.69 14.45 -6.13
C PRO A 34 11.49 15.06 -6.87
N ASP A 35 11.73 16.20 -7.56
CA ASP A 35 10.76 16.84 -8.45
C ASP A 35 9.41 17.23 -7.82
N GLU A 36 9.34 17.26 -6.49
CA GLU A 36 8.15 17.65 -5.73
C GLU A 36 8.44 18.81 -4.80
N ARG A 37 7.39 19.51 -4.36
CA ARG A 37 7.51 20.57 -3.37
C ARG A 37 7.90 20.01 -2.01
N PRO A 38 8.96 20.48 -1.38
CA PRO A 38 9.23 20.12 0.00
C PRO A 38 8.10 20.60 0.94
N TYR A 39 7.68 19.76 1.88
CA TYR A 39 6.66 20.08 2.86
C TYR A 39 7.06 19.68 4.28
N SER A 40 6.44 20.33 5.27
CA SER A 40 6.69 20.03 6.68
C SER A 40 5.82 18.85 7.13
N ILE A 41 6.43 17.96 7.89
CA ILE A 41 5.79 16.85 8.57
C ILE A 41 5.64 17.19 10.04
N ASP A 42 4.47 16.92 10.63
CA ASP A 42 4.30 17.02 12.07
C ASP A 42 4.99 15.82 12.76
N PRO A 43 6.00 16.07 13.61
CA PRO A 43 6.67 14.98 14.33
C PRO A 43 5.71 14.12 15.16
N SER A 44 4.62 14.68 15.63
CA SER A 44 3.63 13.97 16.44
C SER A 44 2.85 12.92 15.64
N ASP A 45 2.84 13.00 14.31
CA ASP A 45 2.23 12.02 13.43
C ASP A 45 3.03 10.70 13.37
N HIS A 46 4.33 10.80 13.70
CA HIS A 46 5.24 9.66 13.78
C HIS A 46 5.59 9.28 15.23
N ASP A 47 4.78 9.66 16.20
CA ASP A 47 4.87 9.20 17.60
C ASP A 47 4.11 7.86 17.75
N PRO A 48 4.81 6.72 17.95
CA PRO A 48 4.17 5.42 18.06
C PRO A 48 3.19 5.31 19.23
N ALA A 49 3.50 5.95 20.38
CA ALA A 49 2.62 5.88 21.54
C ALA A 49 1.30 6.63 21.30
N ARG A 50 1.37 7.80 20.66
CA ARG A 50 0.17 8.55 20.24
C ARG A 50 -0.67 7.77 19.24
N ARG A 51 -0.02 7.14 18.23
CA ARG A 51 -0.70 6.37 17.20
C ARG A 51 -1.35 5.11 17.76
N ALA A 52 -0.68 4.39 18.66
CA ALA A 52 -1.24 3.24 19.36
C ALA A 52 -2.44 3.62 20.25
N ALA A 53 -2.36 4.74 20.96
CA ALA A 53 -3.47 5.23 21.77
C ALA A 53 -4.70 5.63 20.94
N ALA A 54 -4.50 6.27 19.79
CA ALA A 54 -5.57 6.61 18.86
C ALA A 54 -6.26 5.36 18.30
N ALA A 55 -5.49 4.36 17.87
CA ALA A 55 -5.99 3.08 17.38
C ALA A 55 -6.81 2.34 18.45
N ALA A 56 -6.29 2.27 19.67
CA ALA A 56 -7.01 1.64 20.78
C ALA A 56 -8.35 2.32 21.07
N ALA A 57 -8.42 3.65 20.98
CA ALA A 57 -9.67 4.40 21.17
C ALA A 57 -10.69 4.12 20.06
N GLU A 58 -10.25 3.77 18.86
CA GLU A 58 -11.10 3.37 17.72
C GLU A 58 -11.40 1.88 17.68
N GLY A 59 -10.75 1.07 18.54
CA GLY A 59 -10.91 -0.37 18.61
C GLY A 59 -10.08 -1.14 17.56
N ASP A 60 -9.01 -0.53 17.05
CA ASP A 60 -8.07 -1.22 16.19
C ASP A 60 -7.06 -2.02 17.01
N GLU A 61 -7.03 -3.32 16.77
CA GLU A 61 -6.12 -4.29 17.42
C GLU A 61 -4.83 -4.47 16.62
N ARG A 62 -4.87 -4.14 15.33
CA ARG A 62 -3.73 -4.20 14.42
C ARG A 62 -3.72 -2.99 13.51
N ILE A 63 -2.55 -2.39 13.37
CA ILE A 63 -2.25 -1.29 12.44
C ILE A 63 -1.14 -1.75 11.51
N CYS A 64 -1.44 -1.89 10.23
CA CYS A 64 -0.43 -2.22 9.23
C CYS A 64 0.21 -0.94 8.71
N ILE A 65 1.50 -0.81 8.93
CA ILE A 65 2.26 0.41 8.59
C ILE A 65 3.22 0.18 7.43
N SER A 66 3.42 1.21 6.62
CA SER A 66 4.38 1.25 5.53
C SER A 66 5.15 2.58 5.49
N PRO A 67 6.30 2.66 4.78
CA PRO A 67 7.03 3.91 4.62
C PRO A 67 6.32 4.93 3.73
N ALA A 68 5.41 4.51 2.89
CA ALA A 68 4.76 5.14 1.75
C ALA A 68 5.58 5.02 0.45
N ALA A 69 5.06 4.27 -0.52
CA ALA A 69 5.70 4.12 -1.84
C ALA A 69 5.83 5.45 -2.60
N SER A 70 5.01 6.45 -2.25
CA SER A 70 5.10 7.82 -2.77
C SER A 70 6.41 8.55 -2.44
N LEU A 71 7.20 8.04 -1.48
CA LEU A 71 8.55 8.54 -1.22
C LEU A 71 9.55 8.20 -2.35
N GLY A 72 9.25 7.22 -3.19
CA GLY A 72 10.10 6.79 -4.31
C GLY A 72 11.40 6.11 -3.88
N LEU A 73 11.43 5.50 -2.68
CA LEU A 73 12.61 4.82 -2.14
C LEU A 73 12.95 3.55 -2.92
N ASP A 74 11.95 2.92 -3.50
CA ASP A 74 11.99 1.69 -4.28
C ASP A 74 12.80 1.82 -5.58
N ARG A 75 12.95 3.04 -6.10
CA ARG A 75 13.64 3.36 -7.36
C ARG A 75 14.97 4.06 -7.19
N LEU A 76 15.54 4.06 -5.99
CA LEU A 76 16.88 4.53 -5.70
C LEU A 76 17.93 3.53 -6.19
N ASP A 77 19.21 3.94 -6.15
CA ASP A 77 20.33 3.00 -6.30
C ASP A 77 20.08 1.75 -5.44
N PRO A 78 20.30 0.53 -5.96
CA PRO A 78 19.94 -0.70 -5.27
C PRO A 78 20.51 -0.83 -3.85
N ALA A 79 21.77 -0.39 -3.64
CA ALA A 79 22.39 -0.45 -2.31
C ALA A 79 21.71 0.53 -1.33
N VAL A 80 21.34 1.72 -1.82
CA VAL A 80 20.64 2.73 -1.01
C VAL A 80 19.23 2.29 -0.70
N ALA A 81 18.51 1.72 -1.67
CA ALA A 81 17.16 1.18 -1.47
C ALA A 81 17.18 0.06 -0.42
N ALA A 82 18.17 -0.85 -0.48
CA ALA A 82 18.34 -1.94 0.48
C ALA A 82 18.62 -1.42 1.89
N GLU A 83 19.53 -0.44 2.05
CA GLU A 83 19.83 0.18 3.35
C GLU A 83 18.57 0.82 3.98
N LEU A 84 17.78 1.54 3.20
CA LEU A 84 16.56 2.17 3.68
C LEU A 84 15.45 1.15 3.98
N ALA A 85 15.35 0.08 3.19
CA ALA A 85 14.42 -1.02 3.44
C ALA A 85 14.74 -1.72 4.77
N GLU A 86 16.01 -1.95 5.06
CA GLU A 86 16.47 -2.56 6.32
C GLU A 86 16.20 -1.63 7.50
N ALA A 87 16.58 -0.35 7.41
CA ALA A 87 16.32 0.63 8.47
C ALA A 87 14.82 0.80 8.75
N TRP A 88 13.99 0.74 7.71
CA TRP A 88 12.54 0.75 7.83
C TRP A 88 12.04 -0.50 8.56
N LEU A 89 12.39 -1.69 8.08
CA LEU A 89 11.85 -2.94 8.60
C LEU A 89 12.27 -3.19 10.04
N ASP A 90 13.56 -3.01 10.36
CA ASP A 90 14.10 -3.11 11.72
C ASP A 90 13.35 -2.20 12.68
N GLY A 91 13.23 -0.94 12.30
CA GLY A 91 12.54 0.04 13.13
C GLY A 91 11.05 -0.28 13.31
N ALA A 92 10.36 -0.69 12.25
CA ALA A 92 8.94 -1.00 12.28
C ALA A 92 8.64 -2.26 13.12
N LEU A 93 9.43 -3.31 12.96
CA LEU A 93 9.30 -4.55 13.76
C LEU A 93 9.61 -4.31 15.25
N ALA A 94 10.56 -3.42 15.56
CA ALA A 94 10.88 -3.06 16.94
C ALA A 94 9.75 -2.33 17.68
N LEU A 95 8.77 -1.74 16.97
CA LEU A 95 7.61 -1.11 17.62
C LEU A 95 6.71 -2.14 18.32
N GLY A 96 6.62 -3.36 17.79
CA GLY A 96 5.73 -4.38 18.32
C GLY A 96 4.24 -4.04 18.19
N ALA A 97 3.39 -4.82 18.82
CA ALA A 97 1.93 -4.59 18.78
C ALA A 97 1.55 -3.18 19.30
N PRO A 98 0.54 -2.55 18.68
CA PRO A 98 -0.38 -3.05 17.66
C PRO A 98 0.14 -2.97 16.21
N PHE A 99 1.38 -2.54 15.99
CA PHE A 99 1.95 -2.30 14.67
C PHE A 99 2.40 -3.60 13.99
N ALA A 100 2.16 -3.68 12.68
CA ALA A 100 2.66 -4.73 11.81
C ALA A 100 3.15 -4.07 10.50
N ALA A 101 4.27 -4.54 9.94
CA ALA A 101 4.97 -3.82 8.88
C ALA A 101 4.74 -4.45 7.50
N TRP A 102 4.45 -3.63 6.50
CA TRP A 102 4.68 -3.95 5.10
C TRP A 102 6.17 -3.77 4.79
N ALA A 103 6.78 -4.73 4.12
CA ALA A 103 8.14 -4.55 3.60
C ALA A 103 8.15 -3.56 2.43
N MET A 104 9.30 -2.97 2.15
CA MET A 104 9.62 -2.33 0.88
C MET A 104 10.77 -3.07 0.19
N ALA A 105 10.86 -2.98 -1.12
CA ALA A 105 11.94 -3.56 -1.90
C ALA A 105 12.33 -2.62 -3.05
N GLY A 106 13.62 -2.64 -3.44
CA GLY A 106 14.07 -1.96 -4.64
C GLY A 106 13.49 -2.59 -5.90
N VAL A 107 13.10 -1.78 -6.87
CA VAL A 107 12.49 -2.24 -8.12
C VAL A 107 13.41 -2.16 -9.33
N LEU A 108 14.60 -1.56 -9.19
CA LEU A 108 15.61 -1.52 -10.25
C LEU A 108 16.35 -2.87 -10.36
N GLU A 109 16.67 -3.48 -9.23
CA GLU A 109 17.26 -4.81 -9.11
C GLU A 109 16.48 -5.58 -8.04
N PRO A 110 15.36 -6.24 -8.42
CA PRO A 110 14.50 -6.96 -7.47
C PRO A 110 15.23 -8.11 -6.76
N ASP A 111 15.34 -8.04 -5.44
CA ASP A 111 16.01 -9.05 -4.61
C ASP A 111 14.98 -9.95 -3.90
N ALA A 112 14.76 -11.14 -4.47
CA ALA A 112 13.87 -12.15 -3.91
C ALA A 112 14.34 -12.71 -2.57
N ALA A 113 15.65 -12.76 -2.33
CA ALA A 113 16.20 -13.28 -1.07
C ALA A 113 15.97 -12.30 0.07
N ALA A 114 16.22 -11.00 -0.17
CA ALA A 114 15.95 -9.95 0.80
C ALA A 114 14.45 -9.87 1.17
N LEU A 115 13.55 -10.01 0.18
CA LEU A 115 12.11 -10.04 0.46
C LEU A 115 11.73 -11.27 1.31
N ARG A 116 12.28 -12.44 1.00
CA ARG A 116 12.02 -13.65 1.79
C ARG A 116 12.50 -13.50 3.24
N ASP A 117 13.70 -12.95 3.46
CA ASP A 117 14.20 -12.62 4.79
C ASP A 117 13.26 -11.66 5.53
N ALA A 118 12.78 -10.61 4.87
CA ALA A 118 11.83 -9.67 5.45
C ALA A 118 10.52 -10.36 5.89
N LEU A 119 10.01 -11.29 5.07
CA LEU A 119 8.82 -12.07 5.39
C LEU A 119 9.06 -13.03 6.57
N ASP A 120 10.22 -13.69 6.63
CA ASP A 120 10.61 -14.59 7.73
C ASP A 120 10.75 -13.84 9.06
N ARG A 121 11.21 -12.60 9.02
CA ARG A 121 11.29 -11.70 10.18
C ARG A 121 9.94 -11.16 10.64
N GLY A 122 8.88 -11.31 9.86
CA GLY A 122 7.52 -10.96 10.26
C GLY A 122 6.86 -9.83 9.48
N ALA A 123 7.44 -9.40 8.34
CA ALA A 123 6.73 -8.49 7.44
C ALA A 123 5.44 -9.15 6.92
N LEU A 124 4.38 -8.37 6.76
CA LEU A 124 3.06 -8.83 6.30
C LEU A 124 3.05 -9.28 4.84
N GLY A 125 3.84 -8.60 4.05
CA GLY A 125 3.94 -8.70 2.62
C GLY A 125 4.76 -7.53 2.09
N LEU A 126 4.56 -7.14 0.85
CA LEU A 126 5.29 -6.06 0.16
C LEU A 126 4.36 -4.88 -0.14
N GLU A 127 4.80 -3.64 0.13
CA GLU A 127 4.23 -2.45 -0.48
C GLU A 127 4.95 -2.15 -1.80
N LEU A 128 4.19 -1.90 -2.87
CA LEU A 128 4.69 -1.60 -4.21
C LEU A 128 4.02 -0.35 -4.78
N ALA A 129 4.79 0.48 -5.48
CA ALA A 129 4.27 1.66 -6.16
C ALA A 129 3.38 1.29 -7.36
N ALA A 130 2.21 1.93 -7.46
CA ALA A 130 1.22 1.66 -8.49
C ALA A 130 1.73 1.97 -9.92
N ASP A 131 2.50 3.04 -10.10
CA ASP A 131 3.08 3.38 -11.38
C ASP A 131 4.15 2.37 -11.84
N VAL A 132 4.82 1.71 -10.89
CA VAL A 132 5.75 0.60 -11.17
C VAL A 132 5.00 -0.63 -11.67
N LEU A 133 3.86 -0.97 -11.04
CA LEU A 133 3.02 -2.09 -11.46
C LEU A 133 2.30 -1.81 -12.79
N ALA A 134 1.99 -0.56 -13.08
CA ALA A 134 1.32 -0.15 -14.31
C ALA A 134 2.23 -0.16 -15.56
N ALA A 135 3.54 -0.31 -15.40
CA ALA A 135 4.46 -0.38 -16.53
C ALA A 135 4.22 -1.63 -17.39
N PRO A 136 4.37 -1.57 -18.73
CA PRO A 136 4.04 -2.69 -19.63
C PRO A 136 4.79 -3.99 -19.35
N ASP A 137 6.02 -3.91 -18.84
CA ASP A 137 6.89 -5.04 -18.50
C ASP A 137 6.90 -5.39 -17.01
N ALA A 138 6.01 -4.78 -16.23
CA ALA A 138 6.03 -4.86 -14.77
C ALA A 138 5.98 -6.30 -14.24
N LEU A 139 5.03 -7.11 -14.73
CA LEU A 139 4.85 -8.48 -14.26
C LEU A 139 6.06 -9.37 -14.56
N GLU A 140 6.82 -9.08 -15.63
CA GLU A 140 8.05 -9.80 -15.93
C GLU A 140 9.21 -9.32 -15.06
N ARG A 141 9.43 -8.01 -15.00
CA ARG A 141 10.53 -7.40 -14.26
C ARG A 141 10.42 -7.63 -12.75
N LEU A 142 9.21 -7.59 -12.22
CA LEU A 142 8.92 -7.80 -10.80
C LEU A 142 8.68 -9.28 -10.43
N ALA A 143 8.71 -10.20 -11.41
CA ALA A 143 8.48 -11.61 -11.15
C ALA A 143 9.26 -12.17 -9.95
N PRO A 144 10.57 -11.83 -9.74
CA PRO A 144 11.30 -12.35 -8.59
C PRO A 144 10.67 -12.02 -7.23
N LEU A 145 10.03 -10.84 -7.09
CA LEU A 145 9.34 -10.44 -5.86
C LEU A 145 7.92 -11.02 -5.80
N LEU A 146 7.17 -10.97 -6.91
CA LEU A 146 5.80 -11.44 -6.96
C LEU A 146 5.71 -12.96 -6.79
N GLU A 147 6.66 -13.73 -7.31
CA GLU A 147 6.78 -15.18 -7.09
C GLU A 147 7.06 -15.54 -5.63
N VAL A 148 7.86 -14.74 -4.92
CA VAL A 148 8.05 -14.92 -3.48
C VAL A 148 6.73 -14.74 -2.75
N LEU A 149 6.00 -13.66 -3.01
CA LEU A 149 4.72 -13.38 -2.37
C LEU A 149 3.67 -14.47 -2.68
N ASP A 150 3.56 -14.89 -3.95
CA ASP A 150 2.63 -15.93 -4.40
C ASP A 150 2.93 -17.28 -3.72
N ASN A 151 4.20 -17.65 -3.65
CA ASN A 151 4.63 -18.90 -3.03
C ASN A 151 4.46 -18.91 -1.51
N GLU A 152 4.73 -17.80 -0.84
CA GLU A 152 4.59 -17.65 0.62
C GLU A 152 3.14 -17.36 1.05
N GLY A 153 2.24 -17.07 0.10
CA GLY A 153 0.88 -16.59 0.38
C GLY A 153 0.89 -15.24 1.11
N ALA A 154 1.94 -14.44 0.90
CA ALA A 154 2.06 -13.11 1.48
C ALA A 154 1.40 -12.06 0.57
N ALA A 155 0.84 -11.00 1.17
CA ALA A 155 0.07 -10.02 0.41
C ALA A 155 0.92 -8.97 -0.28
N LEU A 156 0.40 -8.43 -1.40
CA LEU A 156 0.89 -7.23 -2.07
C LEU A 156 -0.03 -6.06 -1.75
N LEU A 157 0.51 -4.96 -1.20
CA LEU A 157 -0.18 -3.68 -1.11
C LEU A 157 0.29 -2.77 -2.25
N VAL A 158 -0.63 -2.36 -3.12
CA VAL A 158 -0.36 -1.43 -4.22
C VAL A 158 -0.77 -0.01 -3.80
N HIS A 159 0.24 0.84 -3.61
CA HIS A 159 0.09 2.21 -3.12
C HIS A 159 0.53 3.21 -4.20
N PRO A 160 0.00 4.45 -4.24
CA PRO A 160 0.50 5.45 -5.17
C PRO A 160 2.02 5.63 -5.08
N GLY A 161 2.68 5.71 -6.22
CA GLY A 161 4.08 6.14 -6.32
C GLY A 161 4.22 7.67 -6.27
N PRO A 162 5.45 8.21 -6.41
CA PRO A 162 5.69 9.65 -6.43
C PRO A 162 4.82 10.38 -7.46
N ALA A 163 4.32 11.56 -7.09
CA ALA A 163 3.64 12.45 -8.02
C ALA A 163 4.62 13.13 -8.99
N GLY A 164 5.87 13.31 -8.56
CA GLY A 164 6.93 13.91 -9.35
C GLY A 164 6.55 15.31 -9.83
N ALA A 165 6.92 15.63 -11.08
CA ALA A 165 6.62 16.93 -11.70
C ALA A 165 5.11 17.26 -11.82
N GLN A 166 4.21 16.30 -11.54
CA GLN A 166 2.77 16.55 -11.49
C GLN A 166 2.34 17.27 -10.21
N ASP A 167 3.21 17.32 -9.17
CA ASP A 167 3.04 18.18 -7.99
C ASP A 167 3.52 19.62 -8.29
N ASP A 168 2.93 20.23 -9.30
CA ASP A 168 3.21 21.61 -9.70
C ASP A 168 2.92 22.60 -8.55
N PRO A 169 3.88 23.49 -8.19
CA PRO A 169 3.66 24.54 -7.18
C PRO A 169 2.47 25.47 -7.42
N GLY A 170 1.98 25.55 -8.66
CA GLY A 170 0.76 26.31 -9.00
C GLY A 170 -0.54 25.58 -8.68
N ARG A 171 -0.48 24.31 -8.30
CA ARG A 171 -1.65 23.49 -7.96
C ARG A 171 -1.95 23.52 -6.46
N PRO A 172 -3.21 23.32 -6.04
CA PRO A 172 -3.56 23.18 -4.63
C PRO A 172 -3.03 21.86 -4.04
N GLY A 173 -2.82 21.78 -2.72
CA GLY A 173 -2.25 20.60 -2.05
C GLY A 173 -3.04 19.30 -2.23
N TRP A 174 -4.35 19.37 -2.51
CA TRP A 174 -5.16 18.18 -2.80
C TRP A 174 -4.96 17.63 -4.23
N TRP A 175 -4.20 18.31 -5.09
CA TRP A 175 -4.06 17.92 -6.51
C TRP A 175 -3.36 16.58 -6.68
N ALA A 176 -2.21 16.38 -6.02
CA ALA A 176 -1.45 15.14 -6.14
C ALA A 176 -2.26 13.91 -5.66
N PRO A 177 -2.89 13.92 -4.46
CA PRO A 177 -3.71 12.81 -4.02
C PRO A 177 -4.91 12.47 -4.91
N VAL A 178 -5.49 13.48 -5.59
CA VAL A 178 -6.75 13.28 -6.35
C VAL A 178 -6.51 13.05 -7.84
N VAL A 179 -5.39 13.49 -8.39
CA VAL A 179 -5.17 13.38 -9.85
C VAL A 179 -4.09 12.36 -10.19
N PRO A 180 -2.79 12.58 -9.96
CA PRO A 180 -1.78 11.59 -10.30
C PRO A 180 -1.91 10.28 -9.51
N TYR A 181 -2.17 10.31 -8.21
CA TYR A 181 -2.30 9.08 -7.41
C TYR A 181 -3.47 8.21 -7.86
N VAL A 182 -4.64 8.83 -8.09
CA VAL A 182 -5.82 8.13 -8.62
C VAL A 182 -5.52 7.56 -10.02
N SER A 183 -4.82 8.31 -10.87
CA SER A 183 -4.46 7.84 -12.22
C SER A 183 -3.50 6.66 -12.18
N GLN A 184 -2.52 6.66 -11.28
CA GLN A 184 -1.58 5.56 -11.09
C GLN A 184 -2.29 4.29 -10.61
N LEU A 185 -3.12 4.39 -9.58
CA LEU A 185 -3.88 3.27 -9.04
C LEU A 185 -4.85 2.69 -10.07
N HIS A 186 -5.54 3.56 -10.82
CA HIS A 186 -6.42 3.15 -11.92
C HIS A 186 -5.65 2.35 -12.98
N ALA A 187 -4.49 2.84 -13.40
CA ALA A 187 -3.66 2.15 -14.39
C ALA A 187 -3.15 0.80 -13.85
N ALA A 188 -2.66 0.75 -12.61
CA ALA A 188 -2.18 -0.46 -11.95
C ALA A 188 -3.29 -1.52 -11.78
N TRP A 189 -4.52 -1.10 -11.43
CA TRP A 189 -5.68 -1.99 -11.37
C TRP A 189 -5.89 -2.74 -12.70
N TRP A 190 -5.88 -2.00 -13.81
CA TRP A 190 -6.11 -2.60 -15.12
C TRP A 190 -4.91 -3.38 -15.64
N ALA A 191 -3.67 -2.97 -15.31
CA ALA A 191 -2.48 -3.75 -15.61
C ALA A 191 -2.48 -5.10 -14.89
N TRP A 192 -2.90 -5.13 -13.60
CA TRP A 192 -3.08 -6.38 -12.86
C TRP A 192 -4.20 -7.25 -13.44
N ALA A 193 -5.33 -6.65 -13.77
CA ALA A 193 -6.48 -7.38 -14.35
C ALA A 193 -6.17 -8.03 -15.70
N ASP A 194 -5.23 -7.47 -16.47
CA ASP A 194 -4.85 -7.95 -17.81
C ASP A 194 -3.96 -9.21 -17.81
N GLY A 195 -3.39 -9.59 -16.67
CA GLY A 195 -2.54 -10.80 -16.64
C GLY A 195 -1.96 -11.15 -15.28
N GLY A 196 -2.13 -10.30 -14.27
CA GLY A 196 -1.55 -10.52 -12.95
C GLY A 196 -2.05 -11.80 -12.30
N ARG A 197 -3.37 -12.01 -12.26
CA ARG A 197 -3.97 -13.20 -11.65
C ARG A 197 -3.64 -14.49 -12.41
N GLU A 198 -3.54 -14.44 -13.73
CA GLU A 198 -3.14 -15.62 -14.52
C GLU A 198 -1.71 -16.05 -14.18
N ARG A 199 -0.82 -15.09 -13.98
CA ARG A 199 0.60 -15.35 -13.71
C ARG A 199 0.87 -15.69 -12.23
N PHE A 200 0.12 -15.08 -11.30
CA PHE A 200 0.28 -15.24 -9.85
C PHE A 200 -1.07 -15.65 -9.24
N PRO A 201 -1.45 -16.93 -9.36
CA PRO A 201 -2.81 -17.38 -9.07
C PRO A 201 -3.19 -17.32 -7.59
N ASP A 202 -2.24 -17.41 -6.69
CA ASP A 202 -2.46 -17.46 -5.24
C ASP A 202 -2.11 -16.16 -4.51
N LEU A 203 -1.59 -15.13 -5.23
CA LEU A 203 -1.14 -13.87 -4.64
C LEU A 203 -2.33 -12.98 -4.20
N PRO A 204 -2.51 -12.72 -2.89
CA PRO A 204 -3.46 -11.71 -2.44
C PRO A 204 -2.93 -10.30 -2.75
N VAL A 205 -3.72 -9.49 -3.46
CA VAL A 205 -3.34 -8.11 -3.81
C VAL A 205 -4.37 -7.15 -3.27
N CYS A 206 -3.94 -6.07 -2.63
CA CYS A 206 -4.79 -4.98 -2.18
C CYS A 206 -4.35 -3.66 -2.80
N PHE A 207 -5.29 -2.97 -3.43
CA PHE A 207 -5.05 -1.64 -3.98
C PHE A 207 -5.53 -0.56 -3.00
N ALA A 208 -4.67 0.40 -2.70
CA ALA A 208 -5.01 1.56 -1.88
C ALA A 208 -6.11 2.41 -2.53
N ALA A 209 -6.79 3.23 -1.72
CA ALA A 209 -7.74 4.25 -2.15
C ALA A 209 -8.74 3.74 -3.22
N LEU A 210 -9.41 2.60 -2.92
CA LEU A 210 -10.39 1.95 -3.82
C LEU A 210 -9.87 1.74 -5.25
N ALA A 211 -8.55 1.46 -5.41
CA ALA A 211 -7.89 1.32 -6.72
C ALA A 211 -8.08 2.54 -7.64
N GLY A 212 -8.13 3.76 -7.08
CA GLY A 212 -8.42 4.97 -7.84
C GLY A 212 -9.77 4.90 -8.58
N LEU A 213 -10.75 4.16 -8.03
CA LEU A 213 -12.07 3.87 -8.64
C LEU A 213 -11.98 3.11 -9.98
N GLY A 214 -10.86 2.48 -10.27
CA GLY A 214 -10.67 1.63 -11.46
C GLY A 214 -11.77 0.58 -11.65
N PRO A 215 -12.24 -0.13 -10.60
CA PRO A 215 -13.30 -1.12 -10.71
C PRO A 215 -14.61 -0.61 -11.34
N LEU A 216 -14.95 0.67 -11.17
CA LEU A 216 -16.16 1.26 -11.74
C LEU A 216 -16.15 1.32 -13.27
N HIS A 217 -15.02 1.11 -13.91
CA HIS A 217 -14.87 1.09 -15.37
C HIS A 217 -15.10 -0.31 -16.01
N GLY A 218 -15.49 -1.33 -15.24
CA GLY A 218 -15.73 -2.68 -15.76
C GLY A 218 -16.78 -2.74 -16.87
N GLU A 219 -17.88 -1.97 -16.77
CA GLU A 219 -18.88 -1.88 -17.86
C GLU A 219 -18.29 -1.26 -19.12
N ARG A 220 -17.46 -0.22 -18.97
CA ARG A 220 -16.77 0.40 -20.10
C ARG A 220 -15.80 -0.56 -20.76
N GLN A 221 -15.05 -1.33 -19.98
CA GLN A 221 -14.11 -2.34 -20.46
C GLN A 221 -14.84 -3.39 -21.31
N ARG A 222 -15.96 -3.94 -20.80
CA ARG A 222 -16.82 -4.88 -21.56
C ARG A 222 -17.37 -4.26 -22.85
N ALA A 223 -17.85 -3.03 -22.80
CA ALA A 223 -18.35 -2.32 -23.98
C ALA A 223 -17.29 -2.07 -25.06
N ARG A 224 -16.00 -2.23 -24.72
CA ARG A 224 -14.86 -2.11 -25.61
C ARG A 224 -14.24 -3.46 -26.02
N GLY A 225 -14.93 -4.56 -25.70
CA GLY A 225 -14.51 -5.90 -26.11
C GLY A 225 -13.61 -6.63 -25.11
N GLY A 226 -13.42 -6.06 -23.91
CA GLY A 226 -12.73 -6.75 -22.83
C GLY A 226 -13.66 -7.70 -22.07
N ASP A 227 -13.08 -8.62 -21.33
CA ASP A 227 -13.79 -9.50 -20.40
C ASP A 227 -13.35 -9.18 -18.97
N SER A 228 -14.21 -8.53 -18.19
CA SER A 228 -13.91 -8.24 -16.78
C SER A 228 -14.06 -9.47 -15.87
N GLY A 229 -14.51 -10.59 -16.42
CA GLY A 229 -14.62 -11.85 -15.68
C GLY A 229 -15.54 -11.80 -14.45
N ALA A 230 -15.40 -12.80 -13.60
CA ALA A 230 -15.95 -12.80 -12.25
C ALA A 230 -15.08 -11.94 -11.32
N VAL A 231 -15.65 -11.48 -10.21
CA VAL A 231 -14.87 -10.77 -9.19
C VAL A 231 -13.81 -11.71 -8.63
N ASP A 232 -12.55 -11.29 -8.69
CA ASP A 232 -11.43 -12.03 -8.16
C ASP A 232 -11.42 -11.96 -6.61
N PRO A 233 -11.55 -13.09 -5.90
CA PRO A 233 -11.65 -13.10 -4.45
C PRO A 233 -10.33 -12.79 -3.72
N LEU A 234 -9.21 -12.74 -4.45
CA LEU A 234 -7.88 -12.40 -3.92
C LEU A 234 -7.41 -11.00 -4.35
N THR A 235 -8.23 -10.24 -5.10
CA THR A 235 -7.94 -8.85 -5.43
C THR A 235 -8.83 -7.93 -4.61
N PHE A 236 -8.21 -7.31 -3.61
CA PHE A 236 -8.84 -6.43 -2.65
C PHE A 236 -8.64 -4.95 -3.00
N VAL A 237 -9.50 -4.10 -2.45
CA VAL A 237 -9.31 -2.65 -2.40
C VAL A 237 -9.51 -2.16 -0.97
N GLU A 238 -8.84 -1.08 -0.57
CA GLU A 238 -9.03 -0.51 0.75
C GLU A 238 -9.63 0.92 0.69
N THR A 239 -10.17 1.36 1.82
CA THR A 239 -11.12 2.49 1.89
C THR A 239 -10.50 3.86 2.12
N SER A 240 -9.17 3.99 2.21
CA SER A 240 -8.52 5.25 2.61
C SER A 240 -9.02 6.46 1.82
N CYS A 241 -9.26 7.54 2.56
CA CYS A 241 -9.76 8.83 2.07
C CYS A 241 -11.15 8.82 1.40
N TYR A 242 -11.84 7.68 1.35
CA TYR A 242 -13.17 7.57 0.74
C TYR A 242 -14.29 7.34 1.76
N GLY A 243 -15.39 8.06 1.60
CA GLY A 243 -16.60 7.93 2.41
C GLY A 243 -17.61 6.97 1.80
N THR A 244 -18.79 6.89 2.43
CA THR A 244 -19.85 5.95 2.12
C THR A 244 -20.24 5.90 0.65
N LEU A 245 -20.33 7.04 -0.05
CA LEU A 245 -20.80 7.08 -1.44
C LEU A 245 -19.87 6.33 -2.40
N ALA A 246 -18.57 6.54 -2.28
CA ALA A 246 -17.59 5.86 -3.12
C ALA A 246 -17.47 4.37 -2.77
N VAL A 247 -17.46 4.05 -1.47
CA VAL A 247 -17.41 2.66 -0.98
C VAL A 247 -18.65 1.89 -1.43
N ASP A 248 -19.88 2.46 -1.30
CA ASP A 248 -21.13 1.83 -1.79
C ASP A 248 -21.09 1.60 -3.31
N ALA A 249 -20.57 2.55 -4.09
CA ALA A 249 -20.42 2.37 -5.53
C ALA A 249 -19.49 1.20 -5.88
N VAL A 250 -18.37 1.05 -5.18
CA VAL A 250 -17.44 -0.06 -5.39
C VAL A 250 -18.01 -1.39 -4.89
N ILE A 251 -18.75 -1.41 -3.77
CA ILE A 251 -19.49 -2.59 -3.28
C ILE A 251 -20.45 -3.12 -4.35
N ARG A 252 -21.13 -2.25 -5.10
CA ARG A 252 -22.07 -2.65 -6.16
C ARG A 252 -21.39 -3.37 -7.32
N VAL A 253 -20.11 -3.14 -7.53
CA VAL A 253 -19.33 -3.73 -8.64
C VAL A 253 -18.54 -4.96 -8.18
N LEU A 254 -17.86 -4.87 -7.04
CA LEU A 254 -16.98 -5.91 -6.54
C LEU A 254 -17.60 -6.82 -5.47
N GLY A 255 -18.71 -6.40 -4.85
CA GLY A 255 -19.18 -7.01 -3.61
C GLY A 255 -18.40 -6.50 -2.39
N VAL A 256 -18.93 -6.79 -1.19
CA VAL A 256 -18.32 -6.34 0.06
C VAL A 256 -17.10 -7.18 0.48
N ASP A 257 -16.99 -8.41 -0.02
CA ASP A 257 -16.02 -9.40 0.48
C ASP A 257 -14.57 -9.16 0.05
N VAL A 258 -14.32 -8.18 -0.81
CA VAL A 258 -12.97 -7.78 -1.26
C VAL A 258 -12.62 -6.34 -0.88
N ILE A 259 -13.37 -5.74 0.05
CA ILE A 259 -13.08 -4.38 0.54
C ILE A 259 -12.50 -4.46 1.94
N CYS A 260 -11.34 -3.87 2.15
CA CYS A 260 -10.66 -3.78 3.43
C CYS A 260 -10.72 -2.36 4.01
N HIS A 261 -10.61 -2.26 5.33
CA HIS A 261 -10.43 -0.99 6.01
C HIS A 261 -8.97 -0.54 5.94
N GLY A 262 -8.74 0.66 5.44
CA GLY A 262 -7.50 1.39 5.48
C GLY A 262 -7.77 2.87 5.71
N THR A 263 -6.92 3.56 6.46
CA THR A 263 -7.12 4.99 6.76
C THR A 263 -6.18 5.93 6.05
N ASP A 264 -4.99 5.47 5.65
CA ASP A 264 -3.91 6.31 5.09
C ASP A 264 -3.40 7.38 6.09
N ARG A 265 -3.54 7.13 7.40
CA ARG A 265 -3.00 8.04 8.41
C ARG A 265 -1.47 8.14 8.31
N PRO A 266 -0.91 9.34 8.50
CA PRO A 266 -1.52 10.58 9.00
C PRO A 266 -2.12 11.48 7.92
N TYR A 267 -2.06 11.09 6.65
CA TYR A 267 -2.44 11.97 5.54
C TYR A 267 -3.95 12.12 5.37
N CYS A 268 -4.72 11.18 5.91
CA CYS A 268 -6.17 11.19 5.86
C CYS A 268 -6.76 10.69 7.19
N ASP A 269 -7.93 11.20 7.55
CA ASP A 269 -8.73 10.63 8.63
C ASP A 269 -9.72 9.62 8.06
N ALA A 270 -10.01 8.56 8.83
CA ALA A 270 -11.02 7.60 8.44
C ALA A 270 -12.39 8.26 8.30
N ALA A 271 -12.94 8.25 7.09
CA ALA A 271 -14.30 8.71 6.88
C ALA A 271 -15.30 7.73 7.50
N PRO A 272 -16.32 8.20 8.22
CA PRO A 272 -17.38 7.33 8.73
C PRO A 272 -18.10 6.63 7.56
N LEU A 273 -18.25 5.30 7.64
CA LEU A 273 -18.99 4.51 6.67
C LEU A 273 -20.40 4.23 7.20
N ALA A 274 -21.41 4.84 6.60
CA ALA A 274 -22.81 4.60 6.92
C ALA A 274 -23.30 3.33 6.18
N LEU A 275 -22.72 2.19 6.55
CA LEU A 275 -23.03 0.85 6.05
C LEU A 275 -23.66 0.00 7.16
N GLY A 276 -24.37 -1.06 6.76
CA GLY A 276 -24.88 -2.02 7.75
C GLY A 276 -23.76 -2.75 8.51
N GLU A 277 -24.08 -3.19 9.72
CA GLU A 277 -23.12 -3.83 10.65
C GLU A 277 -22.39 -5.02 10.03
N ALA A 278 -23.09 -5.85 9.25
CA ALA A 278 -22.49 -6.99 8.54
C ALA A 278 -21.43 -6.56 7.52
N ALA A 279 -21.67 -5.46 6.80
CA ALA A 279 -20.72 -4.92 5.84
C ALA A 279 -19.50 -4.32 6.56
N LEU A 280 -19.71 -3.58 7.66
CA LEU A 280 -18.63 -3.04 8.47
C LEU A 280 -17.76 -4.16 9.08
N ASN A 281 -18.36 -5.25 9.54
CA ASN A 281 -17.63 -6.42 10.02
C ASN A 281 -16.80 -7.06 8.92
N ALA A 282 -17.35 -7.19 7.70
CA ALA A 282 -16.60 -7.70 6.56
C ALA A 282 -15.38 -6.82 6.28
N ILE A 283 -15.57 -5.51 6.15
CA ILE A 283 -14.55 -4.53 5.77
C ILE A 283 -13.44 -4.42 6.84
N LYS A 284 -13.81 -4.42 8.12
CA LYS A 284 -12.88 -4.12 9.23
C LYS A 284 -12.24 -5.35 9.89
N ILE A 285 -12.81 -6.54 9.69
CA ILE A 285 -12.36 -7.76 10.39
C ILE A 285 -12.11 -8.91 9.43
N ARG A 286 -13.15 -9.38 8.70
CA ARG A 286 -13.04 -10.62 7.91
C ARG A 286 -12.09 -10.46 6.72
N ASN A 287 -12.23 -9.40 5.94
CA ASN A 287 -11.47 -9.21 4.72
C ASN A 287 -9.98 -8.89 5.00
N PRO A 288 -9.64 -8.00 5.97
CA PRO A 288 -8.25 -7.88 6.43
C PRO A 288 -7.65 -9.20 6.91
N GLY A 289 -8.43 -10.02 7.62
CA GLY A 289 -8.00 -11.35 8.04
C GLY A 289 -7.69 -12.28 6.86
N ARG A 290 -8.51 -12.25 5.80
CA ARG A 290 -8.28 -13.02 4.57
C ARG A 290 -7.09 -12.50 3.77
N LEU A 291 -6.96 -11.19 3.63
CA LEU A 291 -5.84 -10.55 2.93
C LEU A 291 -4.49 -10.91 3.57
N LEU A 292 -4.43 -10.89 4.90
CA LEU A 292 -3.19 -11.06 5.66
C LEU A 292 -2.95 -12.50 6.13
N ALA A 293 -3.83 -13.45 5.79
CA ALA A 293 -3.65 -14.85 6.09
C ALA A 293 -2.61 -15.46 5.15
N ARG A 294 -1.43 -15.79 5.66
CA ARG A 294 -0.49 -16.65 4.93
C ARG A 294 -1.08 -18.07 4.81
N HIS A 295 -0.85 -18.73 3.69
CA HIS A 295 -1.26 -20.11 3.53
C HIS A 295 -0.39 -21.04 4.41
N PRO A 296 -0.95 -21.65 5.47
CA PRO A 296 -0.16 -22.47 6.39
C PRO A 296 0.45 -23.72 5.73
N ASP A 297 -0.08 -24.15 4.60
CA ASP A 297 0.38 -25.34 3.88
C ASP A 297 1.56 -25.08 2.93
N LYS A 298 1.99 -23.82 2.78
CA LYS A 298 3.08 -23.42 1.89
C LYS A 298 4.36 -22.98 2.60
N VAL A 299 4.39 -22.99 3.95
CA VAL A 299 5.61 -22.66 4.71
C VAL A 299 6.56 -23.85 4.62
N PRO A 300 7.78 -23.72 4.05
CA PRO A 300 8.77 -24.79 4.06
C PRO A 300 9.12 -25.15 5.50
N THR A 301 9.06 -26.43 5.86
CA THR A 301 9.51 -26.99 7.15
C THR A 301 11.02 -26.98 7.27
#